data_6f767bfdd2bbfc96133d542bfd66a773
#
_entry.id   6f767bfdd2bbfc96133d542bfd66a773
#
_cell.length_a   1.000
_cell.length_b   1.000
_cell.length_c   1.000
_cell.angle_alpha   90.00
_cell.angle_beta   90.00
_cell.angle_gamma   90.00
#
_symmetry.space_group_name_H-M   'P 1'
#
loop_
_entity.id
_entity.type
_entity.pdbx_description
1 polymer ?
#
loop_
_entity_poly.entity_id
_entity_poly.type
_entity_poly.pdbx_seq_one_letter_code
_entity_poly.pdbx_strand_id
1 'polypeptide(L)'
;MATLLSAGSPHTRRDIYVLQLEPGSPREAEAHIPGGVEHVVVGAGQLVAGPSDDTVELAPGDYVAFPGDVPHRYEAVAPGTWAMLVMEHR
;
A
#
# COMPACT_ATOMS: atom_id res chain seq x y z
N MET A 1 -0.74 -11.08 -0.58
CA MET A 1 -0.93 -11.30 0.87
C MET A 1 -0.39 -10.11 1.65
N ALA A 2 -1.12 -9.65 2.61
CA ALA A 2 -0.67 -8.57 3.49
C ALA A 2 -0.39 -9.14 4.88
N THR A 3 0.80 -8.88 5.40
CA THR A 3 1.23 -9.37 6.71
C THR A 3 1.41 -8.17 7.63
N LEU A 4 0.66 -8.12 8.72
CA LEU A 4 0.77 -7.06 9.71
C LEU A 4 2.07 -7.22 10.49
N LEU A 5 2.92 -6.21 10.46
CA LEU A 5 4.19 -6.20 11.21
C LEU A 5 4.06 -5.45 12.54
N SER A 6 3.28 -4.39 12.57
CA SER A 6 3.13 -3.56 13.75
C SER A 6 1.76 -2.89 13.72
N ALA A 7 0.97 -3.14 14.74
CA ALA A 7 -0.36 -2.54 14.86
C ALA A 7 -0.28 -1.20 15.59
N GLY A 8 -1.20 -0.31 15.25
CA GLY A 8 -1.40 0.92 15.99
C GLY A 8 -1.96 0.66 17.38
N SER A 9 -2.03 1.72 18.16
CA SER A 9 -2.56 1.69 19.51
C SER A 9 -3.34 2.98 19.75
N PRO A 10 -3.99 3.16 20.92
CA PRO A 10 -4.64 4.44 21.21
C PRO A 10 -3.71 5.65 21.14
N HIS A 11 -2.38 5.42 21.24
CA HIS A 11 -1.38 6.50 21.22
C HIS A 11 -0.58 6.56 19.92
N THR A 12 -0.62 5.49 19.10
CA THR A 12 0.05 5.42 17.80
C THR A 12 -0.96 5.01 16.74
N ARG A 13 -1.31 5.92 15.85
CA ARG A 13 -2.37 5.69 14.87
C ARG A 13 -1.78 5.29 13.53
N ARG A 14 -1.07 4.17 13.52
CA ARG A 14 -0.51 3.62 12.29
C ARG A 14 -0.40 2.11 12.39
N ASP A 15 -0.58 1.43 11.28
CA ASP A 15 -0.32 0.02 11.11
C ASP A 15 0.75 -0.15 10.05
N ILE A 16 1.62 -1.13 10.20
CA ILE A 16 2.69 -1.43 9.24
C ILE A 16 2.50 -2.84 8.72
N TYR A 17 2.47 -2.99 7.40
CA TYR A 17 2.31 -4.27 6.72
C TYR A 17 3.46 -4.53 5.76
N VAL A 18 3.72 -5.79 5.48
CA VAL A 18 4.40 -6.22 4.26
C VAL A 18 3.33 -6.71 3.29
N LEU A 19 3.34 -6.16 2.08
CA LEU A 19 2.43 -6.53 1.02
C LEU A 19 3.19 -7.35 -0.01
N GLN A 20 2.71 -8.57 -0.27
CA GLN A 20 3.28 -9.47 -1.27
C GLN A 20 2.20 -9.76 -2.30
N LEU A 21 2.50 -9.51 -3.57
CA LEU A 21 1.54 -9.67 -4.67
C LEU A 21 2.18 -10.42 -5.83
N GLU A 22 1.35 -11.18 -6.53
CA GLU A 22 1.73 -11.83 -7.78
C GLU A 22 1.09 -11.08 -8.95
N PRO A 23 1.75 -11.07 -10.13
CA PRO A 23 1.14 -10.49 -11.34
C PRO A 23 -0.19 -11.15 -11.67
N GLY A 24 -1.15 -10.37 -12.12
CA GLY A 24 -2.47 -10.87 -12.49
C GLY A 24 -3.46 -10.96 -11.34
N SER A 25 -3.06 -10.56 -10.14
CA SER A 25 -3.93 -10.59 -8.95
C SER A 25 -3.93 -9.22 -8.28
N PRO A 26 -4.51 -8.20 -8.91
CA PRO A 26 -4.55 -6.88 -8.31
C PRO A 26 -5.38 -6.88 -7.02
N ARG A 27 -4.96 -6.07 -6.08
CA ARG A 27 -5.67 -5.87 -4.82
C ARG A 27 -6.36 -4.52 -4.86
N GLU A 28 -7.67 -4.55 -4.93
CA GLU A 28 -8.50 -3.36 -4.85
C GLU A 28 -8.92 -3.15 -3.40
N ALA A 29 -8.93 -1.90 -2.97
CA ALA A 29 -9.36 -1.54 -1.62
C ALA A 29 -10.36 -0.39 -1.70
N GLU A 30 -11.40 -0.48 -0.88
CA GLU A 30 -12.36 0.60 -0.75
C GLU A 30 -11.79 1.70 0.14
N ALA A 31 -12.46 2.86 0.12
CA ALA A 31 -12.06 3.97 0.96
C ALA A 31 -12.11 3.58 2.45
N HIS A 32 -11.07 3.96 3.17
CA HIS A 32 -10.99 3.76 4.61
C HIS A 32 -11.56 4.96 5.36
N ILE A 33 -11.31 5.01 6.67
CA ILE A 33 -11.77 6.09 7.54
C ILE A 33 -11.22 7.44 7.02
N PRO A 34 -12.04 8.49 6.98
CA PRO A 34 -11.59 9.82 6.51
C PRO A 34 -10.33 10.30 7.22
N GLY A 35 -9.42 10.89 6.45
CA GLY A 35 -8.16 11.42 6.95
C GLY A 35 -7.04 10.41 7.01
N GLY A 36 -7.26 9.15 6.61
CA GLY A 36 -6.21 8.16 6.54
C GLY A 36 -5.25 8.42 5.38
N VAL A 37 -3.98 8.09 5.57
CA VAL A 37 -2.95 8.20 4.54
C VAL A 37 -2.24 6.87 4.43
N GLU A 38 -2.01 6.41 3.21
CA GLU A 38 -1.22 5.22 2.96
C GLU A 38 0.14 5.60 2.41
N HIS A 39 1.19 4.98 2.95
CA HIS A 39 2.56 5.15 2.52
C HIS A 39 3.07 3.82 2.00
N VAL A 40 3.67 3.82 0.83
CA VAL A 40 4.14 2.59 0.18
C VAL A 40 5.60 2.76 -0.20
N VAL A 41 6.44 1.79 0.21
CA VAL A 41 7.84 1.70 -0.21
C VAL A 41 8.06 0.34 -0.82
N VAL A 42 8.48 0.28 -2.07
CA VAL A 42 8.73 -0.98 -2.77
C VAL A 42 10.08 -1.55 -2.37
N GLY A 43 10.10 -2.82 -1.97
CA GLY A 43 11.34 -3.51 -1.63
C GLY A 43 11.92 -4.30 -2.79
N ALA A 44 11.07 -4.96 -3.58
CA ALA A 44 11.50 -5.73 -4.74
C ALA A 44 10.38 -5.80 -5.77
N GLY A 45 10.75 -6.09 -7.02
CA GLY A 45 9.81 -6.21 -8.12
C GLY A 45 9.39 -4.87 -8.68
N GLN A 46 8.15 -4.77 -9.12
CA GLN A 46 7.58 -3.55 -9.67
C GLN A 46 6.09 -3.50 -9.32
N LEU A 47 5.66 -2.38 -8.79
CA LEU A 47 4.31 -2.22 -8.26
C LEU A 47 3.62 -1.03 -8.89
N VAL A 48 2.34 -1.19 -9.22
CA VAL A 48 1.44 -0.09 -9.53
C VAL A 48 0.58 0.13 -8.29
N ALA A 49 0.54 1.35 -7.78
CA ALA A 49 -0.20 1.67 -6.57
C ALA A 49 -0.74 3.10 -6.60
N GLY A 50 -1.78 3.32 -5.85
CA GLY A 50 -2.37 4.64 -5.66
C GLY A 50 -3.88 4.64 -5.73
N PRO A 51 -4.49 5.83 -5.71
CA PRO A 51 -5.93 5.95 -5.96
C PRO A 51 -6.29 5.25 -7.28
N SER A 52 -7.45 4.60 -7.33
CA SER A 52 -7.80 3.73 -8.45
C SER A 52 -7.81 4.45 -9.80
N ASP A 53 -8.02 5.74 -9.80
CA ASP A 53 -8.04 6.58 -11.01
C ASP A 53 -6.74 7.38 -11.20
N ASP A 54 -5.72 7.18 -10.36
CA ASP A 54 -4.48 7.95 -10.40
C ASP A 54 -3.32 7.12 -9.85
N THR A 55 -3.11 5.95 -10.41
CA THR A 55 -2.02 5.06 -9.98
C THR A 55 -0.68 5.47 -10.58
N VAL A 56 0.40 5.10 -9.89
CA VAL A 56 1.77 5.32 -10.35
C VAL A 56 2.53 4.00 -10.32
N GLU A 57 3.55 3.90 -11.17
CA GLU A 57 4.48 2.77 -11.17
C GLU A 57 5.65 3.06 -10.24
N LEU A 58 6.02 2.03 -9.46
CA LEU A 58 7.08 2.12 -8.46
C LEU A 58 8.08 1.00 -8.66
N ALA A 59 9.36 1.35 -8.67
CA ALA A 59 10.48 0.42 -8.69
C ALA A 59 11.04 0.26 -7.26
N PRO A 60 11.92 -0.74 -7.03
CA PRO A 60 12.52 -0.91 -5.70
C PRO A 60 13.15 0.38 -5.18
N GLY A 61 12.84 0.73 -3.94
CA GLY A 61 13.28 1.95 -3.30
C GLY A 61 12.38 3.16 -3.53
N ASP A 62 11.44 3.07 -4.45
CA ASP A 62 10.50 4.16 -4.68
C ASP A 62 9.45 4.23 -3.58
N TYR A 63 8.91 5.41 -3.39
CA TYR A 63 7.94 5.72 -2.35
C TYR A 63 6.80 6.55 -2.91
N VAL A 64 5.58 6.25 -2.45
CA VAL A 64 4.40 7.07 -2.72
C VAL A 64 3.53 7.14 -1.47
N ALA A 65 2.88 8.28 -1.27
CA ALA A 65 1.84 8.43 -0.26
C ALA A 65 0.59 8.96 -0.95
N PHE A 66 -0.56 8.46 -0.53
CA PHE A 66 -1.84 8.90 -1.07
C PHE A 66 -2.93 8.76 -0.01
N PRO A 67 -4.06 9.49 -0.17
CA PRO A 67 -5.16 9.36 0.78
C PRO A 67 -5.72 7.94 0.78
N GLY A 68 -5.88 7.34 1.96
CA GLY A 68 -6.52 6.05 2.11
C GLY A 68 -8.04 6.13 2.16
N ASP A 69 -8.60 7.33 2.18
CA ASP A 69 -10.03 7.56 2.23
C ASP A 69 -10.68 7.68 0.84
N VAL A 70 -9.96 7.21 -0.19
CA VAL A 70 -10.49 7.07 -1.56
C VAL A 70 -10.26 5.62 -2.00
N PRO A 71 -11.03 5.11 -2.97
CA PRO A 71 -10.73 3.79 -3.53
C PRO A 71 -9.32 3.77 -4.10
N HIS A 72 -8.58 2.70 -3.80
CA HIS A 72 -7.18 2.59 -4.21
C HIS A 72 -6.84 1.13 -4.56
N ARG A 73 -5.70 0.95 -5.23
CA ARG A 73 -5.32 -0.38 -5.70
C ARG A 73 -3.81 -0.58 -5.64
N TYR A 74 -3.44 -1.86 -5.61
CA TYR A 74 -2.07 -2.34 -5.68
C TYR A 74 -2.02 -3.46 -6.70
N GLU A 75 -1.06 -3.41 -7.62
CA GLU A 75 -0.92 -4.42 -8.64
C GLU A 75 0.55 -4.70 -8.91
N ALA A 76 0.96 -5.96 -8.79
CA ALA A 76 2.31 -6.36 -9.12
C ALA A 76 2.46 -6.46 -10.64
N VAL A 77 3.55 -5.91 -11.17
CA VAL A 77 3.90 -6.00 -12.58
C VAL A 77 4.89 -7.14 -12.81
N ALA A 78 5.70 -7.47 -11.81
CA ALA A 78 6.73 -8.49 -11.90
C ALA A 78 6.56 -9.55 -10.81
N PRO A 79 7.03 -10.79 -11.03
CA PRO A 79 7.05 -11.80 -9.97
C PRO A 79 7.94 -11.37 -8.80
N GLY A 80 7.58 -11.81 -7.59
CA GLY A 80 8.37 -11.51 -6.40
C GLY A 80 8.24 -10.08 -5.90
N THR A 81 7.22 -9.35 -6.33
CA THR A 81 6.98 -7.98 -5.87
C THR A 81 6.54 -7.96 -4.41
N TRP A 82 7.21 -7.14 -3.61
CA TRP A 82 6.77 -6.85 -2.25
C TRP A 82 7.05 -5.40 -1.89
N ALA A 83 6.27 -4.88 -0.97
CA ALA A 83 6.36 -3.51 -0.51
C ALA A 83 6.04 -3.42 0.98
N MET A 84 6.56 -2.38 1.62
CA MET A 84 6.12 -1.98 2.96
C MET A 84 4.95 -1.01 2.80
N LEU A 85 3.89 -1.26 3.56
CA LEU A 85 2.71 -0.41 3.56
C LEU A 85 2.50 0.12 4.97
N VAL A 86 2.49 1.43 5.12
CA VAL A 86 2.19 2.10 6.39
C VAL A 86 0.84 2.78 6.24
N MET A 87 -0.12 2.38 7.07
CA MET A 87 -1.44 3.00 7.11
C MET A 87 -1.50 3.92 8.33
N GLU A 88 -1.51 5.21 8.05
CA GLU A 88 -1.56 6.25 9.07
C GLU A 88 -3.01 6.72 9.23
N HIS A 89 -3.47 6.78 10.47
CA HIS A 89 -4.83 7.21 10.79
C HIS A 89 -4.80 8.50 11.61
N ARG A 90 -5.88 9.21 11.55
CA ARG A 90 -6.06 10.43 12.34
C ARG A 90 -7.07 10.25 13.46
#